data_b582c8f43444405a562994f89423306d
#
_entry.id   b582c8f43444405a562994f89423306d
#
_cell.length_a   1.000
_cell.length_b   1.000
_cell.length_c   1.000
_cell.angle_alpha   90.00
_cell.angle_beta   90.00
_cell.angle_gamma   90.00
#
_symmetry.space_group_name_H-M   'P 1'
#
loop_
_entity.id
_entity.type
_entity.pdbx_description
1 polymer ?
#
loop_
_entity_poly.entity_id
_entity_poly.type
_entity_poly.pdbx_seq_one_letter_code
_entity_poly.pdbx_strand_id
1 'polypeptide(L)'
;MDAGKRTINDIFNGNRILEIPFFQRAYVWDMPQWERLLEDMKNVSLNNKPYFLGSVILKQQPTNMGDMVGDRRTLIDGQQRLTTLSIFFKVLSLKLDDDYEFNRMFKIRNLIAIQHNHNDIAAYEKVMNLKTLEDLNDKDNITRAYNYFKNNLNINELNINNI
;
A
#
# COMPACT_ATOMS: atom_id res chain seq x y z
N MET A 1 19.89 5.99 -13.85
CA MET A 1 18.53 6.17 -13.31
C MET A 1 17.54 6.14 -14.47
N ASP A 2 16.58 5.24 -14.40
CA ASP A 2 15.53 5.14 -15.39
C ASP A 2 14.29 5.88 -14.93
N ALA A 3 13.68 6.66 -15.81
CA ALA A 3 12.43 7.32 -15.54
C ALA A 3 11.40 6.88 -16.59
N GLY A 4 10.16 6.66 -16.15
CA GLY A 4 9.10 6.25 -17.06
C GLY A 4 7.78 6.05 -16.35
N LYS A 5 6.73 5.84 -17.12
CA LYS A 5 5.42 5.51 -16.57
C LYS A 5 5.40 4.06 -16.11
N ARG A 6 4.87 3.86 -14.91
CA ARG A 6 4.67 2.51 -14.36
C ARG A 6 3.31 2.45 -13.70
N THR A 7 2.66 1.31 -13.79
CA THR A 7 1.41 1.05 -13.08
C THR A 7 1.72 0.54 -11.68
N ILE A 8 0.71 0.49 -10.83
CA ILE A 8 0.83 -0.14 -9.51
C ILE A 8 1.23 -1.61 -9.66
N ASN A 9 0.71 -2.31 -10.66
CA ASN A 9 1.10 -3.68 -10.94
C ASN A 9 2.55 -3.83 -11.37
N ASP A 10 3.13 -2.81 -12.00
CA ASP A 10 4.55 -2.82 -12.36
C ASP A 10 5.45 -2.66 -11.14
N ILE A 11 5.00 -1.88 -10.16
CA ILE A 11 5.75 -1.66 -8.92
C ILE A 11 5.61 -2.86 -7.98
N PHE A 12 4.38 -3.34 -7.78
CA PHE A 12 4.06 -4.45 -6.89
C PHE A 12 3.77 -5.70 -7.73
N ASN A 13 4.83 -6.29 -8.28
CA ASN A 13 4.71 -7.40 -9.24
C ASN A 13 4.77 -8.79 -8.61
N GLY A 14 4.77 -8.87 -7.27
CA GLY A 14 4.87 -10.15 -6.55
C GLY A 14 6.29 -10.66 -6.35
N ASN A 15 7.31 -9.95 -6.87
CA ASN A 15 8.71 -10.35 -6.79
C ASN A 15 9.62 -9.27 -6.22
N ARG A 16 9.06 -8.15 -5.78
CA ARG A 16 9.84 -6.98 -5.34
C ARG A 16 9.46 -6.60 -3.92
N ILE A 17 10.48 -6.37 -3.10
CA ILE A 17 10.32 -5.78 -1.77
C ILE A 17 10.81 -4.34 -1.81
N LEU A 18 10.01 -3.43 -1.28
CA LEU A 18 10.35 -2.02 -1.10
C LEU A 18 10.65 -1.79 0.37
N GLU A 19 11.89 -1.39 0.67
CA GLU A 19 12.30 -1.10 2.04
C GLU A 19 12.32 0.40 2.29
N ILE A 20 11.65 0.82 3.35
CA ILE A 20 11.66 2.21 3.79
C ILE A 20 12.87 2.38 4.71
N PRO A 21 13.86 3.24 4.36
CA PRO A 21 15.05 3.43 5.18
C PRO A 21 14.67 3.94 6.57
N PHE A 22 15.44 3.55 7.58
CA PHE A 22 15.12 3.93 8.96
C PHE A 22 15.23 5.44 9.20
N PHE A 23 15.98 6.17 8.38
CA PHE A 23 16.12 7.62 8.50
C PHE A 23 14.96 8.38 7.88
N GLN A 24 14.08 7.72 7.12
CA GLN A 24 12.86 8.35 6.62
C GLN A 24 11.89 8.57 7.78
N ARG A 25 11.09 9.64 7.66
CA ARG A 25 10.12 9.94 8.71
C ARG A 25 9.03 8.87 8.79
N ALA A 26 8.43 8.76 9.97
CA ALA A 26 7.29 7.87 10.19
C ALA A 26 6.10 8.25 9.30
N TYR A 27 5.14 7.36 9.23
CA TYR A 27 3.90 7.62 8.52
C TYR A 27 3.14 8.76 9.21
N VAL A 28 2.95 9.86 8.48
CA VAL A 28 2.36 11.08 9.05
C VAL A 28 1.11 11.56 8.30
N TRP A 29 0.71 10.89 7.20
CA TRP A 29 -0.52 11.26 6.52
C TRP A 29 -1.71 11.15 7.49
N ASP A 30 -2.69 12.00 7.26
CA ASP A 30 -3.86 12.15 8.12
C ASP A 30 -5.12 12.31 7.25
N MET A 31 -6.22 12.68 7.87
CA MET A 31 -7.54 12.70 7.23
C MET A 31 -7.58 13.44 5.89
N PRO A 32 -6.99 14.62 5.72
CA PRO A 32 -7.07 15.30 4.42
C PRO A 32 -6.49 14.48 3.26
N GLN A 33 -5.37 13.79 3.49
CA GLN A 33 -4.77 12.97 2.45
C GLN A 33 -5.57 11.69 2.21
N TRP A 34 -6.11 11.06 3.26
CA TRP A 34 -6.94 9.86 3.12
C TRP A 34 -8.24 10.17 2.37
N GLU A 35 -8.86 11.29 2.70
CA GLU A 35 -10.08 11.76 2.06
C GLU A 35 -9.86 11.97 0.57
N ARG A 36 -8.77 12.62 0.22
CA ARG A 36 -8.38 12.86 -1.16
C ARG A 36 -8.12 11.57 -1.92
N LEU A 37 -7.37 10.64 -1.33
CA LEU A 37 -7.11 9.36 -1.97
C LEU A 37 -8.39 8.58 -2.21
N LEU A 38 -9.29 8.54 -1.22
CA LEU A 38 -10.56 7.84 -1.37
C LEU A 38 -11.40 8.43 -2.50
N GLU A 39 -11.48 9.75 -2.58
CA GLU A 39 -12.20 10.43 -3.65
C GLU A 39 -11.58 10.14 -5.01
N ASP A 40 -10.25 10.18 -5.10
CA ASP A 40 -9.54 9.87 -6.34
C ASP A 40 -9.78 8.42 -6.78
N MET A 41 -9.79 7.47 -5.85
CA MET A 41 -10.06 6.07 -6.17
C MET A 41 -11.49 5.85 -6.62
N LYS A 42 -12.46 6.55 -6.04
CA LYS A 42 -13.85 6.54 -6.51
C LYS A 42 -13.93 7.03 -7.96
N ASN A 43 -13.27 8.14 -8.26
CA ASN A 43 -13.29 8.71 -9.59
C ASN A 43 -12.64 7.78 -10.63
N VAL A 44 -11.51 7.18 -10.30
CA VAL A 44 -10.86 6.16 -11.16
C VAL A 44 -11.82 5.00 -11.43
N SER A 45 -12.46 4.51 -10.40
CA SER A 45 -13.39 3.40 -10.48
C SER A 45 -14.58 3.71 -11.40
N LEU A 46 -15.18 4.88 -11.24
CA LEU A 46 -16.40 5.25 -11.99
C LEU A 46 -16.10 5.67 -13.41
N ASN A 47 -14.99 6.34 -13.66
CA ASN A 47 -14.68 6.95 -14.96
C ASN A 47 -13.76 6.11 -15.84
N ASN A 48 -13.14 5.08 -15.28
CA ASN A 48 -12.19 4.20 -15.97
C ASN A 48 -11.12 4.97 -16.75
N LYS A 49 -10.57 6.01 -16.13
CA LYS A 49 -9.53 6.84 -16.75
C LYS A 49 -8.21 6.64 -16.03
N PRO A 50 -7.08 6.68 -16.77
CA PRO A 50 -5.76 6.66 -16.10
C PRO A 50 -5.65 7.80 -15.10
N TYR A 51 -5.05 7.51 -13.96
CA TYR A 51 -4.87 8.47 -12.89
C TYR A 51 -3.41 8.50 -12.46
N PHE A 52 -2.84 9.70 -12.39
CA PHE A 52 -1.46 9.89 -11.98
C PHE A 52 -1.39 10.02 -10.46
N LEU A 53 -0.87 8.98 -9.82
CA LEU A 53 -0.76 8.93 -8.35
C LEU A 53 0.44 9.73 -7.80
N GLY A 54 1.35 10.15 -8.66
CA GLY A 54 2.54 10.89 -8.28
C GLY A 54 3.81 10.13 -8.60
N SER A 55 4.94 10.70 -8.23
CA SER A 55 6.26 10.12 -8.49
C SER A 55 6.70 9.22 -7.35
N VAL A 56 7.40 8.15 -7.70
CA VAL A 56 8.03 7.23 -6.75
C VAL A 56 9.48 7.08 -7.16
N ILE A 57 10.39 7.15 -6.19
CA ILE A 57 11.82 6.99 -6.43
C ILE A 57 12.31 5.75 -5.69
N LEU A 58 12.85 4.80 -6.45
CA LEU A 58 13.38 3.55 -5.93
C LEU A 58 14.87 3.45 -6.25
N LYS A 59 15.64 2.94 -5.30
CA LYS A 59 17.06 2.65 -5.48
C LYS A 59 17.27 1.14 -5.36
N GLN A 60 17.81 0.54 -6.41
CA GLN A 60 18.08 -0.89 -6.42
C GLN A 60 19.17 -1.24 -5.40
N GLN A 61 18.97 -2.32 -4.66
CA GLN A 61 19.94 -2.85 -3.71
C GLN A 61 20.75 -3.96 -4.38
N PRO A 62 22.01 -4.18 -3.92
CA PRO A 62 22.77 -5.34 -4.35
C PRO A 62 22.05 -6.64 -4.00
N THR A 63 22.07 -7.60 -4.93
CA THR A 63 21.52 -8.93 -4.68
C THR A 63 22.44 -9.72 -3.78
N ASN A 64 21.93 -10.22 -2.67
CA ASN A 64 22.68 -11.07 -1.74
C ASN A 64 22.41 -12.53 -2.04
N MET A 65 23.47 -13.34 -2.03
CA MET A 65 23.34 -14.80 -2.16
C MET A 65 22.52 -15.33 -0.99
N GLY A 66 21.52 -16.17 -1.27
CA GLY A 66 20.64 -16.72 -0.26
C GLY A 66 19.41 -15.89 0.04
N ASP A 67 19.28 -14.69 -0.53
CA ASP A 67 18.07 -13.91 -0.42
C ASP A 67 16.97 -14.59 -1.26
N MET A 68 15.84 -14.90 -0.61
CA MET A 68 14.71 -15.53 -1.27
C MET A 68 13.97 -14.57 -2.20
N VAL A 69 14.16 -13.26 -2.00
CA VAL A 69 13.60 -12.22 -2.85
C VAL A 69 14.77 -11.49 -3.51
N GLY A 70 14.98 -11.75 -4.81
CA GLY A 70 16.12 -11.20 -5.54
C GLY A 70 16.01 -9.71 -5.86
N ASP A 71 14.81 -9.13 -5.84
CA ASP A 71 14.59 -7.72 -6.19
C ASP A 71 14.18 -6.93 -4.95
N ARG A 72 15.18 -6.38 -4.27
CA ARG A 72 14.97 -5.46 -3.15
C ARG A 72 15.36 -4.06 -3.56
N ARG A 73 14.49 -3.11 -3.27
CA ARG A 73 14.73 -1.70 -3.58
C ARG A 73 14.48 -0.83 -2.35
N THR A 74 15.30 0.21 -2.21
CA THR A 74 15.07 1.23 -1.19
C THR A 74 14.06 2.23 -1.71
N LEU A 75 13.00 2.47 -0.96
CA LEU A 75 11.99 3.46 -1.30
C LEU A 75 12.47 4.84 -0.84
N ILE A 76 12.96 5.65 -1.78
CA ILE A 76 13.54 6.97 -1.49
C ILE A 76 12.43 8.02 -1.37
N ASP A 77 11.41 7.97 -2.23
CA ASP A 77 10.31 8.92 -2.22
C ASP A 77 9.01 8.23 -2.60
N GLY A 78 7.92 8.65 -2.01
CA GLY A 78 6.58 8.09 -2.24
C GLY A 78 6.09 7.16 -1.14
N GLN A 79 6.80 7.06 -0.01
CA GLN A 79 6.45 6.11 1.06
C GLN A 79 5.09 6.37 1.68
N GLN A 80 4.72 7.65 1.90
CA GLN A 80 3.41 7.98 2.47
C GLN A 80 2.29 7.51 1.55
N ARG A 81 2.43 7.79 0.27
CA ARG A 81 1.43 7.45 -0.74
C ARG A 81 1.29 5.95 -0.93
N LEU A 82 2.40 5.24 -1.09
CA LEU A 82 2.35 3.79 -1.30
C LEU A 82 1.85 3.05 -0.06
N THR A 83 2.22 3.49 1.13
CA THR A 83 1.69 2.94 2.37
C THR A 83 0.18 3.10 2.43
N THR A 84 -0.32 4.32 2.18
CA THR A 84 -1.75 4.60 2.22
C THR A 84 -2.51 3.78 1.18
N LEU A 85 -1.95 3.69 -0.03
CA LEU A 85 -2.56 2.90 -1.10
C LEU A 85 -2.67 1.42 -0.72
N SER A 86 -1.63 0.86 -0.10
CA SER A 86 -1.68 -0.53 0.35
C SER A 86 -2.73 -0.75 1.44
N ILE A 87 -2.90 0.21 2.35
CA ILE A 87 -3.95 0.14 3.37
C ILE A 87 -5.34 0.19 2.72
N PHE A 88 -5.52 1.08 1.74
CA PHE A 88 -6.78 1.16 0.99
C PHE A 88 -7.10 -0.18 0.32
N PHE A 89 -6.14 -0.79 -0.38
CA PHE A 89 -6.37 -2.08 -1.02
C PHE A 89 -6.60 -3.20 -0.02
N LYS A 90 -5.98 -3.13 1.15
CA LYS A 90 -6.25 -4.10 2.21
C LYS A 90 -7.71 -4.02 2.68
N VAL A 91 -8.19 -2.82 2.98
CA VAL A 91 -9.58 -2.62 3.39
C VAL A 91 -10.53 -3.08 2.28
N LEU A 92 -10.24 -2.73 1.03
CA LEU A 92 -11.04 -3.16 -0.11
C LEU A 92 -11.13 -4.69 -0.17
N SER A 93 -10.00 -5.39 -0.04
CA SER A 93 -9.97 -6.85 -0.06
C SER A 93 -10.79 -7.47 1.06
N LEU A 94 -10.72 -6.89 2.26
CA LEU A 94 -11.49 -7.38 3.40
C LEU A 94 -12.99 -7.16 3.20
N LYS A 95 -13.39 -6.03 2.63
CA LYS A 95 -14.81 -5.74 2.35
C LYS A 95 -15.38 -6.61 1.24
N LEU A 96 -14.55 -7.00 0.27
CA LEU A 96 -14.96 -7.90 -0.81
C LEU A 96 -14.88 -9.38 -0.40
N ASP A 97 -14.28 -9.68 0.74
CA ASP A 97 -13.98 -11.04 1.19
C ASP A 97 -13.21 -11.83 0.11
N ASP A 98 -12.27 -11.14 -0.55
CA ASP A 98 -11.43 -11.70 -1.61
C ASP A 98 -10.06 -11.05 -1.54
N ASP A 99 -9.07 -11.79 -1.06
CA ASP A 99 -7.71 -11.30 -0.84
C ASP A 99 -6.72 -11.71 -1.95
N TYR A 100 -7.20 -12.32 -3.03
CA TYR A 100 -6.31 -12.84 -4.08
C TYR A 100 -5.45 -11.74 -4.69
N GLU A 101 -6.08 -10.66 -5.17
CA GLU A 101 -5.35 -9.55 -5.80
C GLU A 101 -4.46 -8.81 -4.81
N PHE A 102 -4.94 -8.62 -3.58
CA PHE A 102 -4.13 -8.00 -2.54
C PHE A 102 -2.87 -8.82 -2.27
N ASN A 103 -3.01 -10.12 -2.09
CA ASN A 103 -1.87 -10.99 -1.81
C ASN A 103 -0.91 -11.05 -3.00
N ARG A 104 -1.43 -11.05 -4.22
CA ARG A 104 -0.60 -11.05 -5.42
C ARG A 104 0.29 -9.81 -5.48
N MET A 105 -0.23 -8.64 -5.11
CA MET A 105 0.53 -7.39 -5.16
C MET A 105 1.42 -7.18 -3.94
N PHE A 106 0.90 -7.41 -2.74
CA PHE A 106 1.52 -6.92 -1.51
C PHE A 106 2.13 -8.01 -0.64
N LYS A 107 1.99 -9.27 -1.01
CA LYS A 107 2.61 -10.39 -0.28
C LYS A 107 3.58 -11.12 -1.20
N ILE A 108 4.78 -11.35 -0.67
CA ILE A 108 5.80 -12.13 -1.36
C ILE A 108 6.17 -13.27 -0.42
N ARG A 109 5.67 -14.47 -0.73
CA ARG A 109 5.74 -15.62 0.18
C ARG A 109 5.07 -15.24 1.50
N ASN A 110 5.81 -15.16 2.60
CA ASN A 110 5.26 -14.75 3.90
C ASN A 110 5.64 -13.30 4.26
N LEU A 111 6.24 -12.56 3.32
CA LEU A 111 6.69 -11.19 3.54
C LEU A 111 5.71 -10.19 2.95
N ILE A 112 5.66 -9.01 3.55
CA ILE A 112 4.90 -7.87 3.04
C ILE A 112 5.80 -7.10 2.08
N ALA A 113 5.26 -6.72 0.90
CA ALA A 113 6.04 -6.06 -0.14
C ALA A 113 6.63 -4.72 0.28
N ILE A 114 5.96 -3.96 1.16
CA ILE A 114 6.51 -2.74 1.75
C ILE A 114 7.00 -3.09 3.15
N GLN A 115 8.29 -2.86 3.39
CA GLN A 115 8.88 -3.08 4.72
C GLN A 115 9.19 -1.75 5.37
N HIS A 116 8.44 -1.44 6.43
CA HIS A 116 8.56 -0.20 7.16
C HIS A 116 9.76 -0.21 8.10
N ASN A 117 10.13 0.99 8.54
CA ASN A 117 11.15 1.15 9.56
C ASN A 117 10.56 0.85 10.95
N HIS A 118 11.42 0.84 11.96
CA HIS A 118 11.06 0.40 13.31
C HIS A 118 9.90 1.18 13.96
N ASN A 119 9.63 2.41 13.51
CA ASN A 119 8.54 3.20 14.09
C ASN A 119 7.15 2.70 13.70
N ASP A 120 7.02 2.15 12.49
CA ASP A 120 5.72 1.80 11.93
C ASP A 120 5.55 0.29 11.68
N ILE A 121 6.60 -0.51 11.91
CA ILE A 121 6.58 -1.94 11.57
C ILE A 121 5.37 -2.66 12.20
N ALA A 122 5.20 -2.52 13.51
CA ALA A 122 4.19 -3.29 14.24
C ALA A 122 2.78 -2.95 13.78
N ALA A 123 2.48 -1.66 13.65
CA ALA A 123 1.15 -1.21 13.22
C ALA A 123 0.86 -1.63 11.79
N TYR A 124 1.83 -1.47 10.90
CA TYR A 124 1.66 -1.80 9.49
C TYR A 124 1.48 -3.30 9.28
N GLU A 125 2.31 -4.13 9.91
CA GLU A 125 2.19 -5.58 9.80
C GLU A 125 0.86 -6.08 10.36
N LYS A 126 0.38 -5.48 11.46
CA LYS A 126 -0.91 -5.82 12.04
C LYS A 126 -2.03 -5.60 11.04
N VAL A 127 -2.05 -4.44 10.38
CA VAL A 127 -3.08 -4.12 9.38
C VAL A 127 -2.96 -5.05 8.17
N MET A 128 -1.75 -5.24 7.65
CA MET A 128 -1.54 -6.06 6.45
C MET A 128 -1.88 -7.54 6.66
N ASN A 129 -1.80 -8.02 7.89
CA ASN A 129 -2.07 -9.43 8.22
C ASN A 129 -3.50 -9.68 8.70
N LEU A 130 -4.38 -8.69 8.71
CA LEU A 130 -5.77 -8.88 9.08
C LEU A 130 -6.46 -9.87 8.13
N LYS A 131 -7.30 -10.73 8.70
CA LYS A 131 -8.13 -11.69 7.94
C LYS A 131 -9.57 -11.24 7.81
N THR A 132 -10.03 -10.36 8.69
CA THR A 132 -11.39 -9.82 8.70
C THR A 132 -11.35 -8.34 9.04
N LEU A 133 -12.46 -7.65 8.82
CA LEU A 133 -12.62 -6.24 9.21
C LEU A 133 -12.77 -6.14 10.73
N GLU A 134 -11.65 -6.10 11.41
CA GLU A 134 -11.62 -5.92 12.85
C GLU A 134 -11.63 -4.45 13.21
N ASP A 135 -12.17 -4.12 14.39
CA ASP A 135 -12.02 -2.80 14.98
C ASP A 135 -10.66 -2.71 15.67
N LEU A 136 -9.86 -1.74 15.27
CA LEU A 136 -8.55 -1.49 15.87
C LEU A 136 -8.60 -0.19 16.65
N ASN A 137 -8.01 -0.20 17.85
CA ASN A 137 -8.14 0.92 18.80
C ASN A 137 -6.81 1.69 18.98
N ASP A 138 -5.73 1.26 18.34
CA ASP A 138 -4.46 1.94 18.44
C ASP A 138 -4.56 3.34 17.82
N LYS A 139 -3.77 4.28 18.34
CA LYS A 139 -3.90 5.70 17.97
C LYS A 139 -2.85 6.16 16.96
N ASP A 140 -2.02 5.26 16.47
CA ASP A 140 -1.05 5.59 15.44
C ASP A 140 -1.75 5.91 14.12
N ASN A 141 -1.04 6.62 13.24
CA ASN A 141 -1.65 7.08 12.00
C ASN A 141 -1.94 5.95 11.01
N ILE A 142 -1.20 4.86 11.04
CA ILE A 142 -1.48 3.70 10.19
C ILE A 142 -2.82 3.05 10.59
N THR A 143 -3.04 2.83 11.88
CA THR A 143 -4.31 2.29 12.39
C THR A 143 -5.45 3.26 12.09
N ARG A 144 -5.22 4.55 12.27
CA ARG A 144 -6.23 5.58 11.96
C ARG A 144 -6.58 5.61 10.48
N ALA A 145 -5.60 5.43 9.58
CA ALA A 145 -5.86 5.34 8.15
C ALA A 145 -6.73 4.11 7.82
N TYR A 146 -6.39 2.97 8.40
CA TYR A 146 -7.20 1.76 8.26
C TYR A 146 -8.65 2.00 8.71
N ASN A 147 -8.83 2.57 9.89
CA ASN A 147 -10.17 2.85 10.41
C ASN A 147 -10.92 3.85 9.52
N TYR A 148 -10.23 4.85 9.00
CA TYR A 148 -10.85 5.80 8.08
C TYR A 148 -11.42 5.10 6.85
N PHE A 149 -10.64 4.27 6.18
CA PHE A 149 -11.11 3.55 5.00
C PHE A 149 -12.18 2.51 5.36
N LYS A 150 -12.03 1.84 6.49
CA LYS A 150 -13.05 0.90 6.98
C LYS A 150 -14.41 1.58 7.14
N ASN A 151 -14.43 2.79 7.68
CA ASN A 151 -15.67 3.52 7.96
C ASN A 151 -16.23 4.29 6.76
N ASN A 152 -15.40 4.61 5.75
CA ASN A 152 -15.80 5.51 4.67
C ASN A 152 -15.80 4.87 3.29
N LEU A 153 -15.11 3.75 3.09
CA LEU A 153 -15.10 3.06 1.81
C LEU A 153 -16.36 2.23 1.64
N ASN A 154 -17.20 2.60 0.67
CA ASN A 154 -18.40 1.85 0.33
C ASN A 154 -18.20 1.15 -1.00
N ILE A 155 -18.11 -0.18 -0.99
CA ILE A 155 -17.86 -0.97 -2.21
C ILE A 155 -19.00 -0.85 -3.23
N ASN A 156 -20.21 -0.50 -2.80
CA ASN A 156 -21.33 -0.30 -3.71
C ASN A 156 -21.21 0.96 -4.55
N GLU A 157 -20.33 1.89 -4.17
CA GLU A 157 -20.05 3.11 -4.92
C GLU A 157 -18.91 2.93 -5.93
N LEU A 158 -18.34 1.72 -6.02
CA LEU A 158 -17.15 1.45 -6.85
C LEU A 158 -17.49 0.50 -7.99
N ASN A 159 -16.82 0.70 -9.12
CA ASN A 159 -16.71 -0.31 -10.16
C ASN A 159 -15.40 -1.05 -9.97
N ILE A 160 -15.46 -2.21 -9.33
CA ILE A 160 -14.26 -2.95 -8.89
C ILE A 160 -13.38 -3.36 -10.07
N ASN A 161 -13.97 -3.58 -11.24
CA ASN A 161 -13.20 -4.00 -12.42
C ASN A 161 -12.25 -2.93 -12.94
N ASN A 162 -12.42 -1.67 -12.52
CA ASN A 162 -11.61 -0.54 -12.96
C ASN A 162 -10.49 -0.16 -11.98
N ILE A 163 -10.39 -0.83 -10.84
CA ILE A 163 -9.39 -0.50 -9.82
C ILE A 163 -8.16 -1.40 -9.94
#